data_228f83826af061dbbff879e30cf41d7a
#
_entry.id   228f83826af061dbbff879e30cf41d7a
#
_cell.length_a   1.000
_cell.length_b   1.000
_cell.length_c   1.000
_cell.angle_alpha   90.00
_cell.angle_beta   90.00
_cell.angle_gamma   90.00
#
_symmetry.space_group_name_H-M   'P 1'
#
loop_
_entity.id
_entity.type
_entity.pdbx_description
1 polymer ?
#
loop_
_entity_poly.entity_id
_entity_poly.type
_entity_poly.pdbx_seq_one_letter_code
_entity_poly.pdbx_strand_id
1 'polypeptide(L)'
;MRKLIILGLMAATVLPAAAPASAQSRAEIRRDREELREERGELRRARRDGDRREIRRERRDVRDARRELREDIRDRRDWGRNDWRDWRRTNRSLYSRGYWRAPFAYRTFRPGLRIGPSFYGPRYFIADPWRYRLPAARPGLRWVRHYDDVLLVDVRRGIVVDVIRNFFW
;
A
#
# COMPACT_ATOMS: atom_id res chain seq x y z
N MET A 1 22.19 51.76 29.85
CA MET A 1 23.02 50.63 29.34
C MET A 1 22.09 49.44 29.04
N ARG A 2 21.72 49.29 27.77
CA ARG A 2 20.80 48.21 27.32
C ARG A 2 21.66 47.08 26.76
N LYS A 3 21.64 45.94 27.43
CA LYS A 3 22.32 44.70 26.95
C LYS A 3 21.40 44.00 25.97
N LEU A 4 21.75 44.00 24.67
CA LEU A 4 21.11 43.17 23.64
C LEU A 4 21.67 41.74 23.74
N ILE A 5 20.82 40.81 24.09
CA ILE A 5 21.10 39.38 24.01
C ILE A 5 20.65 38.89 22.62
N ILE A 6 21.62 38.60 21.75
CA ILE A 6 21.38 37.97 20.47
C ILE A 6 21.25 36.47 20.72
N LEU A 7 20.01 35.96 20.63
CA LEU A 7 19.73 34.52 20.68
C LEU A 7 19.96 33.95 19.26
N GLY A 8 21.08 33.27 19.07
CA GLY A 8 21.34 32.56 17.83
C GLY A 8 20.40 31.35 17.68
N LEU A 9 19.49 31.42 16.71
CA LEU A 9 18.61 30.33 16.32
C LEU A 9 19.41 29.37 15.44
N MET A 10 19.96 28.29 16.00
CA MET A 10 20.48 27.17 15.22
C MET A 10 19.28 26.40 14.64
N ALA A 11 18.98 26.61 13.37
CA ALA A 11 18.06 25.77 12.61
C ALA A 11 18.73 24.41 12.33
N ALA A 12 18.48 23.44 13.17
CA ALA A 12 18.79 22.04 12.85
C ALA A 12 17.84 21.58 11.73
N THR A 13 18.32 21.57 10.50
CA THR A 13 17.63 20.94 9.37
C THR A 13 17.65 19.43 9.60
N VAL A 14 16.62 18.91 10.25
CA VAL A 14 16.33 17.49 10.27
C VAL A 14 15.88 17.11 8.85
N LEU A 15 16.79 16.53 8.07
CA LEU A 15 16.42 15.86 6.83
C LEU A 15 15.44 14.73 7.18
N PRO A 16 14.19 14.75 6.68
CA PRO A 16 13.31 13.62 6.89
C PRO A 16 13.92 12.42 6.18
N ALA A 17 14.34 11.41 6.95
CA ALA A 17 14.66 10.11 6.39
C ALA A 17 13.41 9.66 5.60
N ALA A 18 13.54 9.58 4.28
CA ALA A 18 12.46 9.16 3.41
C ALA A 18 12.06 7.73 3.82
N ALA A 19 11.03 7.63 4.64
CA ALA A 19 10.42 6.35 4.94
C ALA A 19 9.98 5.70 3.62
N PRO A 20 10.16 4.38 3.44
CA PRO A 20 9.81 3.75 2.18
C PRO A 20 8.31 3.99 1.90
N ALA A 21 8.01 4.58 0.75
CA ALA A 21 6.67 5.00 0.32
C ALA A 21 5.57 3.92 0.51
N SER A 22 5.98 2.70 0.74
CA SER A 22 5.15 1.53 0.94
C SER A 22 4.62 1.34 2.37
N ALA A 23 5.40 1.74 3.37
CA ALA A 23 4.93 1.76 4.76
C ALA A 23 3.98 2.95 4.97
N GLN A 24 4.19 4.04 4.22
CA GLN A 24 3.36 5.24 4.28
C GLN A 24 1.92 4.95 3.90
N SER A 25 1.63 4.31 2.78
CA SER A 25 0.24 4.20 2.31
C SER A 25 -0.64 3.26 3.14
N ARG A 26 -0.09 2.25 3.84
CA ARG A 26 -0.89 1.49 4.83
C ARG A 26 -1.10 2.26 6.12
N ALA A 27 -0.09 3.01 6.53
CA ALA A 27 -0.18 3.88 7.70
C ALA A 27 -1.12 5.06 7.41
N GLU A 28 -1.09 5.59 6.18
CA GLU A 28 -1.98 6.63 5.68
C GLU A 28 -3.42 6.15 5.70
N ILE A 29 -3.76 5.08 5.00
CA ILE A 29 -5.14 4.54 5.00
C ILE A 29 -5.63 4.15 6.40
N ARG A 30 -4.74 3.76 7.33
CA ARG A 30 -5.14 3.54 8.73
C ARG A 30 -5.45 4.85 9.41
N ARG A 31 -4.61 5.86 9.27
CA ARG A 31 -4.83 7.21 9.80
C ARG A 31 -6.12 7.80 9.29
N ASP A 32 -6.35 7.78 7.98
CA ASP A 32 -7.60 8.30 7.37
C ASP A 32 -8.85 7.58 7.89
N ARG A 33 -8.74 6.28 8.17
CA ARG A 33 -9.85 5.54 8.79
C ARG A 33 -10.08 5.91 10.24
N GLU A 34 -9.02 6.19 10.97
CA GLU A 34 -9.09 6.66 12.36
C GLU A 34 -9.66 8.07 12.38
N GLU A 35 -9.15 8.98 11.57
CA GLU A 35 -9.65 10.33 11.38
C GLU A 35 -11.14 10.34 11.00
N LEU A 36 -11.54 9.57 9.99
CA LEU A 36 -12.96 9.46 9.63
C LEU A 36 -13.83 8.92 10.78
N ARG A 37 -13.29 8.10 11.69
CA ARG A 37 -14.02 7.65 12.88
C ARG A 37 -14.16 8.76 13.92
N GLU A 38 -13.12 9.53 14.11
CA GLU A 38 -13.09 10.68 15.03
C GLU A 38 -14.08 11.75 14.57
N GLU A 39 -13.99 12.18 13.30
CA GLU A 39 -14.91 13.15 12.70
C GLU A 39 -16.38 12.71 12.79
N ARG A 40 -16.67 11.44 12.58
CA ARG A 40 -18.03 10.90 12.80
C ARG A 40 -18.42 10.91 14.27
N GLY A 41 -17.47 10.80 15.18
CA GLY A 41 -17.66 10.90 16.61
C GLY A 41 -18.06 12.32 17.00
N GLU A 42 -17.34 13.30 16.48
CA GLU A 42 -17.57 14.73 16.71
C GLU A 42 -18.91 15.19 16.13
N LEU A 43 -19.24 14.78 14.91
CA LEU A 43 -20.56 15.03 14.33
C LEU A 43 -21.70 14.44 15.20
N ARG A 44 -21.50 13.28 15.81
CA ARG A 44 -22.52 12.72 16.73
C ARG A 44 -22.65 13.53 18.00
N ARG A 45 -21.55 14.08 18.53
CA ARG A 45 -21.57 15.00 19.71
C ARG A 45 -22.29 16.30 19.35
N ALA A 46 -21.87 16.98 18.28
CA ALA A 46 -22.47 18.21 17.79
C ALA A 46 -24.01 18.07 17.58
N ARG A 47 -24.44 16.90 17.06
CA ARG A 47 -25.89 16.63 16.92
C ARG A 47 -26.63 16.49 18.23
N ARG A 48 -25.99 16.01 19.29
CA ARG A 48 -26.61 15.94 20.63
C ARG A 48 -26.69 17.30 21.28
N ASP A 49 -25.66 18.12 21.08
CA ASP A 49 -25.53 19.44 21.68
C ASP A 49 -26.41 20.49 20.95
N GLY A 50 -26.86 20.16 19.72
CA GLY A 50 -27.89 20.95 19.00
C GLY A 50 -27.37 22.19 18.28
N ASP A 51 -26.06 22.47 18.28
CA ASP A 51 -25.52 23.65 17.56
C ASP A 51 -25.50 23.42 16.05
N ARG A 52 -26.36 24.20 15.35
CA ARG A 52 -26.47 24.11 13.88
C ARG A 52 -25.20 24.54 13.15
N ARG A 53 -24.38 25.44 13.71
CA ARG A 53 -23.12 25.87 13.07
C ARG A 53 -22.07 24.79 13.18
N GLU A 54 -21.95 24.22 14.36
CA GLU A 54 -21.05 23.10 14.62
C GLU A 54 -21.42 21.86 13.79
N ILE A 55 -22.70 21.47 13.79
CA ILE A 55 -23.19 20.36 12.93
C ILE A 55 -22.85 20.59 11.45
N ARG A 56 -22.90 21.83 10.94
CA ARG A 56 -22.52 22.12 9.55
C ARG A 56 -21.02 22.02 9.33
N ARG A 57 -20.19 22.38 10.31
CA ARG A 57 -18.73 22.23 10.27
C ARG A 57 -18.39 20.75 10.22
N GLU A 58 -18.79 19.99 11.22
CA GLU A 58 -18.51 18.57 11.35
C GLU A 58 -19.00 17.72 10.15
N ARG A 59 -20.10 18.14 9.52
CA ARG A 59 -20.55 17.52 8.25
C ARG A 59 -19.61 17.78 7.08
N ARG A 60 -18.89 18.89 7.06
CA ARG A 60 -17.86 19.14 6.05
C ARG A 60 -16.65 18.28 6.31
N ASP A 61 -16.19 18.25 7.54
CA ASP A 61 -15.01 17.51 7.95
C ASP A 61 -15.15 16.00 7.70
N VAL A 62 -16.31 15.42 8.06
CA VAL A 62 -16.65 14.03 7.67
C VAL A 62 -16.68 13.82 6.15
N ARG A 63 -17.11 14.82 5.36
CA ARG A 63 -17.10 14.65 3.89
C ARG A 63 -15.70 14.71 3.31
N ASP A 64 -14.85 15.56 3.86
CA ASP A 64 -13.49 15.76 3.41
C ASP A 64 -12.63 14.55 3.78
N ALA A 65 -12.65 14.08 5.02
CA ALA A 65 -12.01 12.84 5.45
C ALA A 65 -12.49 11.60 4.65
N ARG A 66 -13.77 11.58 4.26
CA ARG A 66 -14.29 10.50 3.40
C ARG A 66 -13.82 10.61 1.95
N ARG A 67 -13.56 11.81 1.46
CA ARG A 67 -13.02 12.04 0.12
C ARG A 67 -11.57 11.57 0.08
N GLU A 68 -10.76 12.01 1.01
CA GLU A 68 -9.36 11.66 1.17
C GLU A 68 -9.17 10.14 1.24
N LEU A 69 -9.82 9.47 2.17
CA LEU A 69 -9.81 8.01 2.25
C LEU A 69 -10.20 7.32 0.93
N ARG A 70 -11.13 7.89 0.15
CA ARG A 70 -11.51 7.31 -1.15
C ARG A 70 -10.45 7.52 -2.21
N GLU A 71 -9.78 8.67 -2.21
CA GLU A 71 -8.67 8.98 -3.12
C GLU A 71 -7.51 8.04 -2.85
N ASP A 72 -7.09 7.89 -1.62
CA ASP A 72 -6.03 6.97 -1.19
C ASP A 72 -6.32 5.51 -1.54
N ILE A 73 -7.57 5.07 -1.36
CA ILE A 73 -7.98 3.72 -1.77
C ILE A 73 -8.00 3.57 -3.29
N ARG A 74 -8.36 4.62 -4.05
CA ARG A 74 -8.36 4.61 -5.51
C ARG A 74 -6.93 4.55 -6.02
N ASP A 75 -6.07 5.43 -5.57
CA ASP A 75 -4.65 5.48 -5.95
C ASP A 75 -3.94 4.15 -5.69
N ARG A 76 -4.38 3.43 -4.68
CA ARG A 76 -3.92 2.09 -4.38
C ARG A 76 -4.46 1.01 -5.33
N ARG A 77 -5.62 1.21 -5.96
CA ARG A 77 -6.28 0.21 -6.82
C ARG A 77 -5.91 0.33 -8.29
N ASP A 78 -5.52 1.50 -8.72
CA ASP A 78 -5.44 1.84 -10.15
C ASP A 78 -4.05 1.60 -10.76
N TRP A 79 -3.19 0.79 -10.11
CA TRP A 79 -1.94 0.37 -10.72
C TRP A 79 -2.21 -0.44 -11.98
N GLY A 80 -1.77 0.09 -13.12
CA GLY A 80 -1.76 -0.65 -14.38
C GLY A 80 -0.80 -1.84 -14.34
N ARG A 81 -0.97 -2.76 -15.29
CA ARG A 81 -0.15 -3.98 -15.38
C ARG A 81 1.36 -3.71 -15.47
N ASN A 82 1.76 -2.56 -15.95
CA ASN A 82 3.17 -2.22 -16.22
C ASN A 82 3.76 -1.16 -15.27
N ASP A 83 2.98 -0.59 -14.37
CA ASP A 83 3.41 0.51 -13.48
C ASP A 83 4.58 0.11 -12.57
N TRP A 84 4.69 -1.18 -12.26
CA TRP A 84 5.79 -1.74 -11.50
C TRP A 84 7.15 -1.56 -12.19
N ARG A 85 7.21 -1.46 -13.53
CA ARG A 85 8.47 -1.38 -14.28
C ARG A 85 9.20 -0.08 -14.01
N ASP A 86 8.50 1.04 -14.05
CA ASP A 86 9.07 2.36 -13.79
C ASP A 86 9.42 2.51 -12.31
N TRP A 87 8.52 2.07 -11.45
CA TRP A 87 8.74 2.03 -10.02
C TRP A 87 9.96 1.19 -9.62
N ARG A 88 10.16 0.05 -10.26
CA ARG A 88 11.32 -0.83 -10.05
C ARG A 88 12.64 -0.14 -10.39
N ARG A 89 12.71 0.69 -11.43
CA ARG A 89 13.93 1.41 -11.81
C ARG A 89 14.41 2.35 -10.72
N THR A 90 13.50 3.02 -10.05
CA THR A 90 13.79 3.99 -8.97
C THR A 90 13.87 3.34 -7.58
N ASN A 91 13.33 2.13 -7.40
CA ASN A 91 13.26 1.43 -6.11
C ASN A 91 13.95 0.05 -6.16
N ARG A 92 15.16 0.01 -6.64
CA ARG A 92 15.91 -1.23 -6.93
C ARG A 92 15.99 -2.20 -5.75
N SER A 93 16.29 -1.69 -4.55
CA SER A 93 16.43 -2.50 -3.34
C SER A 93 15.17 -3.28 -2.98
N LEU A 94 13.99 -2.70 -3.27
CA LEU A 94 12.70 -3.33 -3.03
C LEU A 94 12.51 -4.61 -3.86
N TYR A 95 13.07 -4.64 -5.06
CA TYR A 95 12.96 -5.77 -6.00
C TYR A 95 14.16 -6.71 -5.94
N SER A 96 15.00 -6.57 -4.93
CA SER A 96 16.11 -7.50 -4.70
C SER A 96 15.60 -8.92 -4.49
N ARG A 97 16.29 -9.88 -5.08
CA ARG A 97 16.00 -11.32 -4.93
C ARG A 97 16.01 -11.77 -3.48
N GLY A 98 16.94 -11.25 -2.67
CA GLY A 98 17.12 -11.64 -1.28
C GLY A 98 17.42 -13.15 -1.11
N TYR A 99 17.18 -13.66 0.09
CA TYR A 99 17.36 -15.09 0.42
C TYR A 99 16.09 -15.93 0.17
N TRP A 100 15.32 -15.60 -0.89
CA TRP A 100 14.13 -16.39 -1.18
C TRP A 100 14.49 -17.82 -1.61
N ARG A 101 13.87 -18.81 -0.97
CA ARG A 101 14.07 -20.23 -1.23
C ARG A 101 12.74 -20.96 -1.30
N ALA A 102 12.68 -22.00 -2.15
CA ALA A 102 11.55 -22.92 -2.24
C ALA A 102 12.05 -24.37 -2.28
N PRO A 103 11.27 -25.34 -1.79
CA PRO A 103 11.60 -26.76 -1.81
C PRO A 103 11.36 -27.42 -3.19
N PHE A 104 11.22 -26.62 -4.23
CA PHE A 104 11.02 -27.06 -5.61
C PHE A 104 11.94 -26.31 -6.56
N ALA A 105 12.29 -26.93 -7.68
CA ALA A 105 13.08 -26.30 -8.73
C ALA A 105 12.24 -25.25 -9.49
N TYR A 106 12.95 -24.27 -10.10
CA TYR A 106 12.30 -23.30 -10.98
C TYR A 106 11.61 -24.02 -12.14
N ARG A 107 10.39 -23.58 -12.43
CA ARG A 107 9.61 -24.01 -13.58
C ARG A 107 9.03 -22.79 -14.28
N THR A 108 9.02 -22.83 -15.60
CA THR A 108 8.37 -21.80 -16.40
C THR A 108 6.86 -22.02 -16.44
N PHE A 109 6.11 -21.12 -15.84
CA PHE A 109 4.65 -21.12 -15.90
C PHE A 109 4.13 -20.19 -16.98
N ARG A 110 2.91 -20.42 -17.43
CA ARG A 110 2.18 -19.56 -18.38
C ARG A 110 0.72 -19.41 -17.95
N PRO A 111 0.04 -18.33 -18.34
CA PRO A 111 -1.40 -18.19 -18.09
C PRO A 111 -2.19 -19.39 -18.61
N GLY A 112 -3.22 -19.80 -17.89
CA GLY A 112 -4.04 -20.96 -18.15
C GLY A 112 -3.51 -22.30 -17.61
N LEU A 113 -2.24 -22.36 -17.19
CA LEU A 113 -1.68 -23.59 -16.65
C LEU A 113 -2.20 -23.88 -15.24
N ARG A 114 -2.58 -25.13 -14.99
CA ARG A 114 -2.89 -25.60 -13.63
C ARG A 114 -1.61 -26.00 -12.92
N ILE A 115 -1.45 -25.53 -11.68
CA ILE A 115 -0.28 -25.81 -10.82
C ILE A 115 -0.73 -26.38 -9.47
N GLY A 116 0.15 -27.20 -8.87
CA GLY A 116 -0.13 -27.80 -7.56
C GLY A 116 -0.01 -26.80 -6.41
N PRO A 117 -0.67 -27.07 -5.26
CA PRO A 117 -0.62 -26.20 -4.08
C PRO A 117 0.77 -25.93 -3.54
N SER A 118 1.72 -26.83 -3.77
CA SER A 118 3.14 -26.64 -3.41
C SER A 118 3.76 -25.38 -4.01
N PHE A 119 3.28 -24.90 -5.16
CA PHE A 119 3.81 -23.70 -5.83
C PHE A 119 3.16 -22.40 -5.39
N TYR A 120 1.98 -22.45 -4.77
CA TYR A 120 1.24 -21.25 -4.34
C TYR A 120 0.74 -21.31 -2.88
N GLY A 121 1.45 -22.04 -2.03
CA GLY A 121 1.18 -22.03 -0.60
C GLY A 121 1.30 -20.62 0.02
N PRO A 122 0.66 -20.36 1.18
CA PRO A 122 0.61 -19.01 1.79
C PRO A 122 1.97 -18.34 2.00
N ARG A 123 3.03 -19.12 2.23
CA ARG A 123 4.41 -18.62 2.39
C ARG A 123 4.95 -17.91 1.16
N TYR A 124 4.40 -18.17 -0.02
CA TYR A 124 4.81 -17.57 -1.29
C TYR A 124 3.95 -16.37 -1.67
N PHE A 125 2.90 -16.06 -0.91
CA PHE A 125 2.06 -14.91 -1.19
C PHE A 125 2.84 -13.61 -1.02
N ILE A 126 2.71 -12.74 -2.00
CA ILE A 126 3.16 -11.35 -1.86
C ILE A 126 2.15 -10.65 -0.97
N ALA A 127 2.52 -10.43 0.29
CA ALA A 127 1.63 -9.86 1.30
C ALA A 127 1.16 -8.45 0.92
N ASP A 128 2.01 -7.69 0.23
CA ASP A 128 1.82 -6.31 -0.16
C ASP A 128 2.05 -6.08 -1.66
N PRO A 129 1.14 -6.54 -2.53
CA PRO A 129 1.30 -6.38 -3.97
C PRO A 129 1.45 -4.91 -4.40
N TRP A 130 0.72 -4.00 -3.79
CA TRP A 130 0.75 -2.57 -4.07
C TRP A 130 2.11 -1.93 -3.77
N ARG A 131 2.87 -2.44 -2.80
CA ARG A 131 4.25 -2.03 -2.52
C ARG A 131 5.15 -2.13 -3.76
N TYR A 132 4.84 -3.10 -4.59
CA TYR A 132 5.51 -3.38 -5.85
C TYR A 132 4.77 -2.80 -7.05
N ARG A 133 3.79 -1.94 -6.85
CA ARG A 133 2.95 -1.42 -7.94
C ARG A 133 2.26 -2.53 -8.75
N LEU A 134 1.98 -3.66 -8.12
CA LEU A 134 1.18 -4.70 -8.74
C LEU A 134 -0.31 -4.35 -8.65
N PRO A 135 -1.09 -4.63 -9.71
CA PRO A 135 -2.54 -4.45 -9.66
C PRO A 135 -3.20 -5.18 -8.49
N ALA A 136 -4.30 -4.63 -7.99
CA ALA A 136 -5.07 -5.30 -6.96
C ALA A 136 -5.60 -6.65 -7.46
N ALA A 137 -5.30 -7.73 -6.74
CA ALA A 137 -5.83 -9.04 -7.05
C ALA A 137 -7.34 -9.10 -6.72
N ARG A 138 -8.16 -9.60 -7.64
CA ARG A 138 -9.59 -9.84 -7.41
C ARG A 138 -9.80 -10.91 -6.32
N PRO A 139 -10.97 -10.99 -5.69
CA PRO A 139 -11.28 -12.07 -4.75
C PRO A 139 -11.00 -13.45 -5.34
N GLY A 140 -10.33 -14.30 -4.57
CA GLY A 140 -9.90 -15.64 -5.02
C GLY A 140 -8.57 -15.68 -5.75
N LEU A 141 -8.04 -14.54 -6.21
CA LEU A 141 -6.72 -14.46 -6.81
C LEU A 141 -5.67 -14.02 -5.77
N ARG A 142 -4.43 -14.48 -5.95
CA ARG A 142 -3.29 -14.06 -5.14
C ARG A 142 -2.05 -13.87 -6.01
N TRP A 143 -1.28 -12.81 -5.71
CA TRP A 143 0.06 -12.64 -6.23
C TRP A 143 1.01 -13.56 -5.46
N VAL A 144 1.72 -14.39 -6.19
CA VAL A 144 2.61 -15.44 -5.66
C VAL A 144 4.00 -15.24 -6.22
N ARG A 145 5.01 -15.27 -5.37
CA ARG A 145 6.41 -15.26 -5.81
C ARG A 145 6.83 -16.66 -6.24
N HIS A 146 7.46 -16.75 -7.40
CA HIS A 146 8.08 -17.95 -7.93
C HIS A 146 9.49 -17.64 -8.43
N TYR A 147 10.48 -17.76 -7.56
CA TYR A 147 11.86 -17.31 -7.82
C TYR A 147 11.90 -15.82 -8.16
N ASP A 148 12.30 -15.50 -9.37
CA ASP A 148 12.37 -14.12 -9.87
C ASP A 148 11.07 -13.67 -10.54
N ASP A 149 10.15 -14.59 -10.76
CA ASP A 149 8.83 -14.32 -11.37
C ASP A 149 7.77 -14.06 -10.32
N VAL A 150 6.71 -13.39 -10.74
CA VAL A 150 5.49 -13.22 -9.98
C VAL A 150 4.32 -13.77 -10.78
N LEU A 151 3.52 -14.61 -10.12
CA LEU A 151 2.34 -15.25 -10.71
C LEU A 151 1.08 -14.66 -10.07
N LEU A 152 0.07 -14.37 -10.86
CA LEU A 152 -1.29 -14.19 -10.37
C LEU A 152 -2.00 -15.54 -10.43
N VAL A 153 -2.38 -16.11 -9.31
CA VAL A 153 -2.95 -17.46 -9.23
C VAL A 153 -4.37 -17.42 -8.68
N ASP A 154 -5.30 -18.09 -9.36
CA ASP A 154 -6.57 -18.50 -8.77
C ASP A 154 -6.29 -19.63 -7.78
N VAL A 155 -6.27 -19.29 -6.49
CA VAL A 155 -5.88 -20.25 -5.43
C VAL A 155 -6.93 -21.32 -5.17
N ARG A 156 -8.17 -21.12 -5.64
CA ARG A 156 -9.25 -22.11 -5.52
C ARG A 156 -9.12 -23.20 -6.57
N ARG A 157 -8.72 -22.81 -7.79
CA ARG A 157 -8.61 -23.71 -8.94
C ARG A 157 -7.18 -24.19 -9.21
N GLY A 158 -6.19 -23.52 -8.63
CA GLY A 158 -4.79 -23.74 -8.91
C GLY A 158 -4.40 -23.32 -10.33
N ILE A 159 -5.04 -22.29 -10.90
CA ILE A 159 -4.79 -21.85 -12.28
C ILE A 159 -3.96 -20.56 -12.24
N VAL A 160 -2.89 -20.52 -13.02
CA VAL A 160 -2.11 -19.30 -13.26
C VAL A 160 -2.93 -18.38 -14.19
N VAL A 161 -3.23 -17.19 -13.71
CA VAL A 161 -4.03 -16.18 -14.44
C VAL A 161 -3.12 -15.21 -15.21
N ASP A 162 -2.00 -14.82 -14.60
CA ASP A 162 -1.00 -13.94 -15.23
C ASP A 162 0.40 -14.26 -14.71
N VAL A 163 1.43 -13.88 -15.48
CA VAL A 163 2.84 -14.07 -15.15
C VAL A 163 3.62 -12.81 -15.48
N ILE A 164 4.37 -12.31 -14.51
CA ILE A 164 5.36 -11.26 -14.70
C ILE A 164 6.73 -11.89 -14.49
N ARG A 165 7.49 -11.98 -15.58
CA ARG A 165 8.83 -12.59 -15.56
C ARG A 165 9.90 -11.61 -15.12
N ASN A 166 10.96 -12.16 -14.52
CA ASN A 166 12.12 -11.38 -14.07
C ASN A 166 11.71 -10.16 -13.24
N PHE A 167 10.74 -10.36 -12.37
CA PHE A 167 10.20 -9.30 -11.50
C PHE A 167 11.21 -8.91 -10.41
N PHE A 168 11.84 -9.92 -9.79
CA PHE A 168 12.94 -9.73 -8.85
C PHE A 168 14.29 -9.90 -9.55
N TRP A 169 15.38 -9.33 -9.02
CA TRP A 169 16.76 -9.44 -9.51
C TRP A 169 17.78 -9.60 -8.41
#